data_489466372e51e5218a55f741e754d5c3
#
_entry.id   489466372e51e5218a55f741e754d5c3
#
_cell.length_a   1.000
_cell.length_b   1.000
_cell.length_c   1.000
_cell.angle_alpha   90.00
_cell.angle_beta   90.00
_cell.angle_gamma   90.00
#
_symmetry.space_group_name_H-M   'P 1'
#
loop_
_entity.id
_entity.type
_entity.pdbx_description
1 polymer ?
#
loop_
_entity_poly.entity_id
_entity_poly.type
_entity_poly.pdbx_seq_one_letter_code
_entity_poly.pdbx_strand_id
1 'polypeptide(L)'
;LVLCAICSLCFGVASAVFASKAGTGFAKNLRHDMFYRVQKFSFSNIDKFSSASIVTRLTSDVANLQMTFQMMIRMAIRCPMMLILALISAYQISPELSRVYLMVLPVLMLALILLAPMVFKIFDRSFKMLDKMNNIVQENIHGMRVVKSFVREEKEVDKFTGISADLARNFSRAEKILALNSPIMMGCVYACMIAISWIGAQMVVASGNDAMFGLTTGGLSSMFTYIGQILSSFMMLSMVFVMMTMSRTPLRRCGELLAEEPDIVSPEKPVTEVADGSIDFENVSFRYSAAAQHRALKEVNIHIPSGATVGIIGSTGSSK
;
A
#
# COMPACT_ATOMS: atom_id res chain seq x y z
N LEU A 1 -7.37 -39.88 -2.57
CA LEU A 1 -7.75 -38.67 -3.27
C LEU A 1 -8.78 -37.86 -2.47
N VAL A 2 -9.91 -38.44 -2.04
CA VAL A 2 -10.96 -37.75 -1.26
C VAL A 2 -10.39 -37.16 0.04
N LEU A 3 -9.61 -37.94 0.79
CA LEU A 3 -8.97 -37.47 2.02
C LEU A 3 -8.05 -36.26 1.76
N CYS A 4 -7.22 -36.30 0.72
CA CYS A 4 -6.33 -35.20 0.34
C CYS A 4 -7.13 -33.95 -0.05
N ALA A 5 -8.28 -34.10 -0.74
CA ALA A 5 -9.15 -32.99 -1.10
C ALA A 5 -9.77 -32.33 0.15
N ILE A 6 -10.24 -33.14 1.10
CA ILE A 6 -10.78 -32.65 2.38
C ILE A 6 -9.69 -31.92 3.20
N CYS A 7 -8.50 -32.51 3.32
CA CYS A 7 -7.38 -31.84 3.98
C CYS A 7 -7.03 -30.50 3.33
N SER A 8 -6.95 -30.47 2.00
CA SER A 8 -6.69 -29.23 1.25
C SER A 8 -7.74 -28.16 1.49
N LEU A 9 -9.02 -28.54 1.54
CA LEU A 9 -10.13 -27.65 1.87
C LEU A 9 -9.98 -27.11 3.30
N CYS A 10 -9.76 -27.98 4.28
CA CYS A 10 -9.57 -27.57 5.69
C CYS A 10 -8.41 -26.59 5.86
N PHE A 11 -7.25 -26.89 5.28
CA PHE A 11 -6.09 -25.99 5.34
C PHE A 11 -6.34 -24.67 4.59
N GLY A 12 -7.05 -24.71 3.46
CA GLY A 12 -7.44 -23.52 2.71
C GLY A 12 -8.36 -22.59 3.53
N VAL A 13 -9.38 -23.15 4.20
CA VAL A 13 -10.27 -22.39 5.08
C VAL A 13 -9.52 -21.87 6.30
N ALA A 14 -8.72 -22.71 6.97
CA ALA A 14 -7.93 -22.30 8.12
C ALA A 14 -6.99 -21.14 7.77
N SER A 15 -6.27 -21.24 6.64
CA SER A 15 -5.39 -20.17 6.14
C SER A 15 -6.15 -18.86 5.93
N ALA A 16 -7.36 -18.90 5.34
CA ALA A 16 -8.17 -17.72 5.12
C ALA A 16 -8.63 -17.06 6.45
N VAL A 17 -9.08 -17.88 7.42
CA VAL A 17 -9.52 -17.41 8.74
C VAL A 17 -8.37 -16.80 9.52
N PHE A 18 -7.21 -17.46 9.58
CA PHE A 18 -6.05 -16.94 10.30
C PHE A 18 -5.48 -15.69 9.65
N ALA A 19 -5.40 -15.62 8.32
CA ALA A 19 -4.97 -14.41 7.62
C ALA A 19 -5.92 -13.24 7.85
N SER A 20 -7.23 -13.48 7.89
CA SER A 20 -8.22 -12.45 8.20
C SER A 20 -8.09 -11.96 9.64
N LYS A 21 -7.96 -12.87 10.62
CA LYS A 21 -7.73 -12.51 12.03
C LYS A 21 -6.43 -11.72 12.21
N ALA A 22 -5.36 -12.13 11.55
CA ALA A 22 -4.09 -11.42 11.60
C ALA A 22 -4.20 -10.01 10.99
N GLY A 23 -4.86 -9.87 9.83
CA GLY A 23 -5.06 -8.59 9.17
C GLY A 23 -5.92 -7.61 9.99
N THR A 24 -7.03 -8.09 10.55
CA THR A 24 -7.89 -7.27 11.42
C THR A 24 -7.22 -6.93 12.74
N GLY A 25 -6.48 -7.87 13.33
CA GLY A 25 -5.69 -7.64 14.54
C GLY A 25 -4.60 -6.59 14.31
N PHE A 26 -3.87 -6.68 13.20
CA PHE A 26 -2.89 -5.66 12.80
C PHE A 26 -3.53 -4.28 12.68
N ALA A 27 -4.65 -4.17 11.96
CA ALA A 27 -5.33 -2.88 11.79
C ALA A 27 -5.89 -2.31 13.10
N LYS A 28 -6.40 -3.18 13.99
CA LYS A 28 -6.85 -2.79 15.32
C LYS A 28 -5.71 -2.16 16.12
N ASN A 29 -4.57 -2.85 16.21
CA ASN A 29 -3.42 -2.39 16.96
C ASN A 29 -2.83 -1.12 16.34
N LEU A 30 -2.70 -1.06 15.03
CA LEU A 30 -2.19 0.12 14.33
C LEU A 30 -3.08 1.36 14.59
N ARG A 31 -4.42 1.21 14.51
CA ARG A 31 -5.35 2.30 14.86
C ARG A 31 -5.24 2.72 16.32
N HIS A 32 -5.13 1.75 17.23
CA HIS A 32 -4.95 2.02 18.65
C HIS A 32 -3.69 2.84 18.90
N ASP A 33 -2.56 2.39 18.37
CA ASP A 33 -1.27 3.04 18.60
C ASP A 33 -1.23 4.45 17.99
N MET A 34 -1.74 4.58 16.76
CA MET A 34 -1.85 5.88 16.08
C MET A 34 -2.79 6.83 16.86
N PHE A 35 -3.96 6.35 17.30
CA PHE A 35 -4.90 7.17 18.05
C PHE A 35 -4.32 7.60 19.40
N TYR A 36 -3.67 6.67 20.12
CA TYR A 36 -2.99 6.97 21.37
C TYR A 36 -1.87 8.00 21.20
N ARG A 37 -1.13 7.91 20.07
CA ARG A 37 -0.08 8.89 19.74
C ARG A 37 -0.68 10.27 19.47
N VAL A 38 -1.76 10.34 18.69
CA VAL A 38 -2.47 11.60 18.39
C VAL A 38 -3.01 12.28 19.65
N GLN A 39 -3.48 11.51 20.64
CA GLN A 39 -3.95 12.08 21.91
C GLN A 39 -2.84 12.77 22.73
N LYS A 40 -1.58 12.45 22.46
CA LYS A 40 -0.42 13.10 23.09
C LYS A 40 0.12 14.30 22.31
N PHE A 41 -0.43 14.58 21.13
CA PHE A 41 0.02 15.68 20.28
C PHE A 41 -0.31 17.03 20.91
N SER A 42 0.62 17.96 20.78
CA SER A 42 0.41 19.36 21.03
C SER A 42 -0.31 20.04 19.85
N PHE A 43 -0.69 21.29 20.01
CA PHE A 43 -1.30 22.08 18.93
C PHE A 43 -0.39 22.20 17.71
N SER A 44 0.92 22.33 17.90
CA SER A 44 1.89 22.43 16.79
C SER A 44 1.94 21.14 15.95
N ASN A 45 1.86 19.95 16.58
CA ASN A 45 1.80 18.67 15.90
C ASN A 45 0.49 18.53 15.11
N ILE A 46 -0.67 18.97 15.69
CA ILE A 46 -1.97 18.92 15.01
C ILE A 46 -1.99 19.86 13.80
N ASP A 47 -1.43 21.04 13.90
CA ASP A 47 -1.33 22.00 12.79
C ASP A 47 -0.45 21.45 11.65
N LYS A 48 0.62 20.72 11.98
CA LYS A 48 1.50 20.07 10.99
C LYS A 48 0.77 19.02 10.16
N PHE A 49 -0.10 18.22 10.75
CA PHE A 49 -0.77 17.10 10.06
C PHE A 49 -2.16 17.45 9.50
N SER A 50 -2.81 18.47 9.96
CA SER A 50 -4.23 18.79 9.80
C SER A 50 -5.19 17.67 10.27
N SER A 51 -6.34 18.05 10.80
CA SER A 51 -7.34 17.08 11.31
C SER A 51 -7.85 16.13 10.23
N ALA A 52 -8.09 16.65 9.00
CA ALA A 52 -8.55 15.85 7.87
C ALA A 52 -7.52 14.77 7.46
N SER A 53 -6.21 15.12 7.49
CA SER A 53 -5.14 14.16 7.19
C SER A 53 -5.04 13.07 8.25
N ILE A 54 -5.18 13.39 9.53
CA ILE A 54 -5.18 12.42 10.63
C ILE A 54 -6.33 11.42 10.47
N VAL A 55 -7.55 11.91 10.18
CA VAL A 55 -8.73 11.05 9.93
C VAL A 55 -8.47 10.10 8.74
N THR A 56 -7.94 10.61 7.63
CA THR A 56 -7.62 9.79 6.46
C THR A 56 -6.60 8.69 6.80
N ARG A 57 -5.57 9.00 7.58
CA ARG A 57 -4.55 8.03 8.03
C ARG A 57 -5.15 6.94 8.93
N LEU A 58 -6.03 7.30 9.88
CA LEU A 58 -6.69 6.36 10.78
C LEU A 58 -7.75 5.48 10.10
N THR A 59 -8.31 5.93 8.99
CA THR A 59 -9.39 5.22 8.27
C THR A 59 -8.89 4.52 7.01
N SER A 60 -8.78 5.23 5.91
CA SER A 60 -8.48 4.64 4.60
C SER A 60 -7.07 4.12 4.48
N ASP A 61 -6.06 4.82 5.03
CA ASP A 61 -4.67 4.35 4.96
C ASP A 61 -4.49 3.06 5.76
N VAL A 62 -5.05 2.97 6.97
CA VAL A 62 -5.01 1.72 7.75
C VAL A 62 -5.81 0.60 7.09
N ALA A 63 -6.95 0.89 6.44
CA ALA A 63 -7.71 -0.12 5.71
C ALA A 63 -6.92 -0.67 4.51
N ASN A 64 -6.21 0.18 3.77
CA ASN A 64 -5.33 -0.23 2.69
C ASN A 64 -4.16 -1.10 3.19
N LEU A 65 -3.54 -0.71 4.30
CA LEU A 65 -2.48 -1.50 4.94
C LEU A 65 -2.99 -2.84 5.45
N GLN A 66 -4.19 -2.90 6.03
CA GLN A 66 -4.83 -4.14 6.45
C GLN A 66 -5.00 -5.12 5.29
N MET A 67 -5.54 -4.63 4.17
CA MET A 67 -5.78 -5.45 2.98
C MET A 67 -4.47 -5.98 2.40
N THR A 68 -3.46 -5.12 2.30
CA THR A 68 -2.13 -5.50 1.82
C THR A 68 -1.45 -6.50 2.73
N PHE A 69 -1.49 -6.29 4.05
CA PHE A 69 -0.93 -7.20 5.04
C PHE A 69 -1.59 -8.58 4.98
N GLN A 70 -2.91 -8.64 4.89
CA GLN A 70 -3.67 -9.88 4.74
C GLN A 70 -3.30 -10.63 3.45
N MET A 71 -3.18 -9.91 2.33
CA MET A 71 -2.73 -10.51 1.06
C MET A 71 -1.29 -10.99 1.11
N MET A 72 -0.39 -10.20 1.70
CA MET A 72 1.01 -10.57 1.84
C MET A 72 1.16 -11.88 2.60
N ILE A 73 0.57 -12.02 3.78
CA ILE A 73 0.65 -13.25 4.59
C ILE A 73 0.15 -14.46 3.80
N ARG A 74 -0.96 -14.29 3.08
CA ARG A 74 -1.59 -15.40 2.36
C ARG A 74 -0.85 -15.78 1.08
N MET A 75 -0.41 -14.79 0.29
CA MET A 75 0.12 -15.02 -1.05
C MET A 75 1.65 -15.09 -1.11
N ALA A 76 2.36 -14.33 -0.28
CA ALA A 76 3.82 -14.32 -0.29
C ALA A 76 4.45 -15.66 0.14
N ILE A 77 3.74 -16.44 0.94
CA ILE A 77 4.16 -17.79 1.31
C ILE A 77 3.65 -18.82 0.29
N ARG A 78 2.38 -18.71 -0.10
CA ARG A 78 1.74 -19.68 -1.00
C ARG A 78 2.36 -19.71 -2.39
N CYS A 79 2.62 -18.54 -3.00
CA CYS A 79 3.10 -18.49 -4.39
C CYS A 79 4.48 -19.13 -4.57
N PRO A 80 5.53 -18.80 -3.77
CA PRO A 80 6.82 -19.47 -3.88
C PRO A 80 6.75 -20.97 -3.57
N MET A 81 5.96 -21.37 -2.56
CA MET A 81 5.79 -22.77 -2.22
C MET A 81 5.14 -23.57 -3.35
N MET A 82 4.08 -23.04 -3.96
CA MET A 82 3.45 -23.67 -5.12
C MET A 82 4.41 -23.81 -6.30
N LEU A 83 5.21 -22.78 -6.57
CA LEU A 83 6.19 -22.79 -7.64
C LEU A 83 7.27 -23.84 -7.38
N ILE A 84 7.84 -23.90 -6.17
CA ILE A 84 8.86 -24.88 -5.80
C ILE A 84 8.29 -26.30 -5.86
N LEU A 85 7.10 -26.53 -5.31
CA LEU A 85 6.47 -27.84 -5.33
C LEU A 85 6.13 -28.29 -6.75
N ALA A 86 5.65 -27.39 -7.62
CA ALA A 86 5.40 -27.70 -9.03
C ALA A 86 6.68 -28.12 -9.75
N LEU A 87 7.80 -27.42 -9.50
CA LEU A 87 9.09 -27.75 -10.09
C LEU A 87 9.65 -29.10 -9.58
N ILE A 88 9.56 -29.35 -8.28
CA ILE A 88 10.00 -30.63 -7.68
C ILE A 88 9.18 -31.78 -8.25
N SER A 89 7.85 -31.62 -8.30
CA SER A 89 6.94 -32.64 -8.84
C SER A 89 7.18 -32.89 -10.33
N ALA A 90 7.42 -31.84 -11.11
CA ALA A 90 7.77 -31.96 -12.53
C ALA A 90 9.12 -32.71 -12.70
N TYR A 91 10.12 -32.40 -11.88
CA TYR A 91 11.42 -33.06 -11.92
C TYR A 91 11.34 -34.57 -11.56
N GLN A 92 10.48 -34.94 -10.60
CA GLN A 92 10.24 -36.31 -10.23
C GLN A 92 9.58 -37.15 -11.35
N ILE A 93 8.74 -36.52 -12.19
CA ILE A 93 8.10 -37.20 -13.32
C ILE A 93 9.10 -37.38 -14.49
N SER A 94 9.74 -36.28 -14.90
CA SER A 94 10.75 -36.33 -15.96
C SER A 94 11.74 -35.16 -15.82
N PRO A 95 13.00 -35.47 -15.47
CA PRO A 95 14.07 -34.48 -15.42
C PRO A 95 14.31 -33.76 -16.75
N GLU A 96 14.09 -34.46 -17.87
CA GLU A 96 14.29 -33.90 -19.21
C GLU A 96 13.24 -32.84 -19.54
N LEU A 97 11.97 -33.12 -19.27
CA LEU A 97 10.89 -32.17 -19.49
C LEU A 97 10.92 -31.01 -18.50
N SER A 98 11.41 -31.23 -17.28
CA SER A 98 11.52 -30.16 -16.28
C SER A 98 12.53 -29.09 -16.67
N ARG A 99 13.53 -29.39 -17.53
CA ARG A 99 14.47 -28.38 -18.06
C ARG A 99 13.75 -27.29 -18.86
N VAL A 100 12.64 -27.64 -19.53
CA VAL A 100 11.82 -26.66 -20.26
C VAL A 100 11.30 -25.58 -19.29
N TYR A 101 10.83 -25.96 -18.11
CA TYR A 101 10.40 -25.00 -17.09
C TYR A 101 11.54 -24.13 -16.60
N LEU A 102 12.72 -24.74 -16.34
CA LEU A 102 13.91 -24.00 -15.92
C LEU A 102 14.39 -22.98 -16.95
N MET A 103 14.17 -23.22 -18.24
CA MET A 103 14.49 -22.25 -19.29
C MET A 103 13.47 -21.12 -19.38
N VAL A 104 12.19 -21.40 -19.12
CA VAL A 104 11.13 -20.39 -19.23
C VAL A 104 11.02 -19.52 -17.96
N LEU A 105 11.34 -20.05 -16.80
CA LEU A 105 11.33 -19.33 -15.53
C LEU A 105 12.16 -18.02 -15.56
N PRO A 106 13.41 -18.01 -16.02
CA PRO A 106 14.20 -16.78 -16.13
C PRO A 106 13.55 -15.75 -17.08
N VAL A 107 12.90 -16.20 -18.15
CA VAL A 107 12.20 -15.31 -19.09
C VAL A 107 11.00 -14.65 -18.43
N LEU A 108 10.21 -15.40 -17.67
CA LEU A 108 9.08 -14.88 -16.90
C LEU A 108 9.55 -13.92 -15.79
N MET A 109 10.63 -14.27 -15.07
CA MET A 109 11.23 -13.40 -14.06
C MET A 109 11.77 -12.12 -14.67
N LEU A 110 12.47 -12.21 -15.80
CA LEU A 110 13.01 -11.04 -16.51
C LEU A 110 11.89 -10.13 -16.99
N ALA A 111 10.82 -10.68 -17.56
CA ALA A 111 9.64 -9.91 -17.94
C ALA A 111 9.05 -9.15 -16.77
N LEU A 112 8.89 -9.80 -15.60
CA LEU A 112 8.37 -9.16 -14.40
C LEU A 112 9.31 -8.04 -13.89
N ILE A 113 10.62 -8.30 -13.82
CA ILE A 113 11.64 -7.35 -13.35
C ILE A 113 11.73 -6.13 -14.27
N LEU A 114 11.57 -6.30 -15.57
CA LEU A 114 11.64 -5.20 -16.54
C LEU A 114 10.34 -4.38 -16.59
N LEU A 115 9.18 -5.05 -16.58
CA LEU A 115 7.88 -4.39 -16.72
C LEU A 115 7.47 -3.66 -15.44
N ALA A 116 7.70 -4.24 -14.27
CA ALA A 116 7.25 -3.68 -13.00
C ALA A 116 7.77 -2.24 -12.72
N PRO A 117 9.06 -1.93 -12.83
CA PRO A 117 9.55 -0.58 -12.57
C PRO A 117 9.12 0.44 -13.63
N MET A 118 8.96 0.01 -14.90
CA MET A 118 8.45 0.90 -15.97
C MET A 118 7.02 1.35 -15.68
N VAL A 119 6.18 0.38 -15.36
CA VAL A 119 4.77 0.63 -15.00
C VAL A 119 4.67 1.49 -13.76
N PHE A 120 5.46 1.18 -12.72
CA PHE A 120 5.49 1.94 -11.48
C PHE A 120 5.82 3.43 -11.71
N LYS A 121 6.85 3.72 -12.50
CA LYS A 121 7.26 5.10 -12.80
C LYS A 121 6.15 5.91 -13.50
N ILE A 122 5.40 5.25 -14.39
CA ILE A 122 4.30 5.90 -15.11
C ILE A 122 3.11 6.14 -14.17
N PHE A 123 2.77 5.16 -13.32
CA PHE A 123 1.69 5.32 -12.34
C PHE A 123 2.01 6.42 -11.31
N ASP A 124 3.22 6.48 -10.77
CA ASP A 124 3.63 7.55 -9.85
C ASP A 124 3.43 8.94 -10.48
N ARG A 125 3.81 9.09 -11.75
CA ARG A 125 3.57 10.32 -12.50
C ARG A 125 2.07 10.60 -12.68
N SER A 126 1.29 9.58 -12.98
CA SER A 126 -0.17 9.70 -13.17
C SER A 126 -0.88 10.09 -11.87
N PHE A 127 -0.47 9.53 -10.73
CA PHE A 127 -1.03 9.92 -9.43
C PHE A 127 -0.69 11.38 -9.07
N LYS A 128 0.52 11.85 -9.34
CA LYS A 128 0.86 13.28 -9.17
C LYS A 128 0.02 14.21 -10.04
N MET A 129 -0.32 13.77 -11.26
CA MET A 129 -1.23 14.52 -12.12
C MET A 129 -2.68 14.49 -11.62
N LEU A 130 -3.12 13.37 -11.05
CA LEU A 130 -4.43 13.25 -10.40
C LEU A 130 -4.54 14.20 -9.20
N ASP A 131 -3.50 14.29 -8.37
CA ASP A 131 -3.47 15.25 -7.26
C ASP A 131 -3.56 16.70 -7.76
N LYS A 132 -2.85 17.01 -8.86
CA LYS A 132 -2.94 18.33 -9.50
C LYS A 132 -4.35 18.63 -10.04
N MET A 133 -5.00 17.65 -10.63
CA MET A 133 -6.39 17.76 -11.10
C MET A 133 -7.35 18.00 -9.93
N ASN A 134 -7.20 17.26 -8.83
CA ASN A 134 -8.01 17.43 -7.62
C ASN A 134 -7.84 18.82 -7.02
N ASN A 135 -6.61 19.35 -6.98
CA ASN A 135 -6.36 20.72 -6.51
C ASN A 135 -7.06 21.77 -7.37
N ILE A 136 -7.06 21.60 -8.70
CA ILE A 136 -7.77 22.50 -9.62
C ILE A 136 -9.28 22.45 -9.40
N VAL A 137 -9.84 21.27 -9.18
CA VAL A 137 -11.27 21.12 -8.85
C VAL A 137 -11.59 21.85 -7.54
N GLN A 138 -10.77 21.68 -6.50
CA GLN A 138 -10.95 22.37 -5.23
C GLN A 138 -10.84 23.89 -5.38
N GLU A 139 -9.82 24.37 -6.10
CA GLU A 139 -9.62 25.78 -6.40
C GLU A 139 -10.86 26.38 -7.12
N ASN A 140 -11.37 25.66 -8.13
CA ASN A 140 -12.56 26.06 -8.87
C ASN A 140 -13.82 26.13 -8.00
N ILE A 141 -14.04 25.11 -7.15
CA ILE A 141 -15.20 25.09 -6.25
C ILE A 141 -15.15 26.25 -5.26
N HIS A 142 -13.98 26.52 -4.65
CA HIS A 142 -13.82 27.64 -3.74
C HIS A 142 -13.94 29.00 -4.46
N GLY A 143 -13.39 29.10 -5.67
CA GLY A 143 -13.38 30.30 -6.49
C GLY A 143 -14.61 30.47 -7.39
N MET A 144 -15.64 29.63 -7.31
CA MET A 144 -16.76 29.60 -8.25
C MET A 144 -17.46 30.95 -8.41
N ARG A 145 -17.63 31.70 -7.33
CA ARG A 145 -18.22 33.04 -7.38
C ARG A 145 -17.38 34.01 -8.20
N VAL A 146 -16.06 33.92 -8.10
CA VAL A 146 -15.12 34.77 -8.85
C VAL A 146 -15.13 34.38 -10.33
N VAL A 147 -15.07 33.09 -10.65
CA VAL A 147 -15.14 32.59 -12.02
C VAL A 147 -16.41 33.04 -12.69
N LYS A 148 -17.55 32.96 -12.01
CA LYS A 148 -18.87 33.43 -12.48
C LYS A 148 -18.93 34.94 -12.68
N SER A 149 -18.42 35.74 -11.74
CA SER A 149 -18.44 37.19 -11.85
C SER A 149 -17.59 37.75 -12.99
N PHE A 150 -16.51 37.03 -13.37
CA PHE A 150 -15.64 37.41 -14.47
C PHE A 150 -15.94 36.67 -15.79
N VAL A 151 -17.01 35.84 -15.84
CA VAL A 151 -17.42 35.04 -17.01
C VAL A 151 -16.24 34.27 -17.61
N ARG A 152 -15.52 33.52 -16.76
CA ARG A 152 -14.30 32.79 -17.14
C ARG A 152 -14.48 31.25 -17.13
N GLU A 153 -15.71 30.76 -17.21
CA GLU A 153 -16.05 29.34 -17.18
C GLU A 153 -15.34 28.55 -18.28
N GLU A 154 -15.32 29.05 -19.51
CA GLU A 154 -14.67 28.37 -20.64
C GLU A 154 -13.16 28.15 -20.38
N LYS A 155 -12.49 29.17 -19.85
CA LYS A 155 -11.05 29.07 -19.53
C LYS A 155 -10.75 28.01 -18.47
N GLU A 156 -11.61 27.87 -17.46
CA GLU A 156 -11.46 26.86 -16.42
C GLU A 156 -11.80 25.46 -16.96
N VAL A 157 -12.81 25.34 -17.84
CA VAL A 157 -13.12 24.09 -18.55
C VAL A 157 -11.96 23.67 -19.44
N ASP A 158 -11.35 24.58 -20.19
CA ASP A 158 -10.18 24.27 -21.03
C ASP A 158 -8.97 23.81 -20.20
N LYS A 159 -8.70 24.49 -19.08
CA LYS A 159 -7.64 24.13 -18.12
C LYS A 159 -7.85 22.72 -17.57
N PHE A 160 -9.07 22.41 -17.15
CA PHE A 160 -9.44 21.08 -16.64
C PHE A 160 -9.35 20.01 -17.74
N THR A 161 -9.88 20.28 -18.93
CA THR A 161 -9.87 19.36 -20.06
C THR A 161 -8.45 19.04 -20.51
N GLY A 162 -7.56 20.01 -20.53
CA GLY A 162 -6.15 19.81 -20.86
C GLY A 162 -5.47 18.82 -19.88
N ILE A 163 -5.65 19.03 -18.58
CA ILE A 163 -5.06 18.14 -17.54
C ILE A 163 -5.70 16.77 -17.56
N SER A 164 -7.02 16.69 -17.75
CA SER A 164 -7.74 15.42 -17.87
C SER A 164 -7.26 14.61 -19.08
N ALA A 165 -7.04 15.26 -20.23
CA ALA A 165 -6.49 14.63 -21.42
C ALA A 165 -5.06 14.11 -21.21
N ASP A 166 -4.20 14.87 -20.51
CA ASP A 166 -2.85 14.46 -20.17
C ASP A 166 -2.84 13.27 -19.21
N LEU A 167 -3.73 13.28 -18.21
CA LEU A 167 -3.94 12.19 -17.28
C LEU A 167 -4.38 10.92 -18.01
N ALA A 168 -5.39 11.02 -18.87
CA ALA A 168 -5.88 9.92 -19.70
C ALA A 168 -4.78 9.32 -20.58
N ARG A 169 -3.95 10.17 -21.21
CA ARG A 169 -2.80 9.71 -22.01
C ARG A 169 -1.76 8.93 -21.19
N ASN A 170 -1.45 9.39 -19.98
CA ASN A 170 -0.48 8.70 -19.13
C ASN A 170 -1.04 7.38 -18.59
N PHE A 171 -2.30 7.34 -18.13
CA PHE A 171 -2.93 6.07 -17.74
C PHE A 171 -3.02 5.09 -18.91
N SER A 172 -3.44 5.57 -20.09
CA SER A 172 -3.48 4.72 -21.29
C SER A 172 -2.11 4.15 -21.68
N ARG A 173 -1.02 4.90 -21.49
CA ARG A 173 0.35 4.39 -21.70
C ARG A 173 0.71 3.32 -20.64
N ALA A 174 0.38 3.54 -19.39
CA ALA A 174 0.60 2.55 -18.33
C ALA A 174 -0.17 1.26 -18.61
N GLU A 175 -1.46 1.39 -18.96
CA GLU A 175 -2.32 0.25 -19.30
C GLU A 175 -1.83 -0.52 -20.53
N LYS A 176 -1.34 0.17 -21.57
CA LYS A 176 -0.75 -0.50 -22.75
C LYS A 176 0.47 -1.34 -22.40
N ILE A 177 1.33 -0.87 -21.50
CA ILE A 177 2.50 -1.63 -21.03
C ILE A 177 2.05 -2.81 -20.16
N LEU A 178 1.07 -2.60 -19.26
CA LEU A 178 0.48 -3.68 -18.47
C LEU A 178 -0.20 -4.73 -19.35
N ALA A 179 -0.93 -4.30 -20.38
CA ALA A 179 -1.59 -5.20 -21.30
C ALA A 179 -0.60 -6.13 -22.01
N LEU A 180 0.65 -5.71 -22.23
CA LEU A 180 1.70 -6.55 -22.82
C LEU A 180 2.12 -7.72 -21.92
N ASN A 181 1.90 -7.62 -20.61
CA ASN A 181 2.25 -8.69 -19.66
C ASN A 181 1.48 -9.99 -19.95
N SER A 182 0.17 -9.90 -20.26
CA SER A 182 -0.66 -11.07 -20.53
C SER A 182 -0.23 -11.85 -21.79
N PRO A 183 -0.02 -11.22 -22.98
CA PRO A 183 0.50 -11.91 -24.15
C PRO A 183 1.87 -12.55 -23.94
N ILE A 184 2.79 -11.89 -23.23
CA ILE A 184 4.12 -12.46 -22.94
C ILE A 184 3.97 -13.72 -22.07
N MET A 185 3.18 -13.64 -21.01
CA MET A 185 2.94 -14.78 -20.12
C MET A 185 2.28 -15.95 -20.86
N MET A 186 1.22 -15.66 -21.64
CA MET A 186 0.54 -16.69 -22.45
C MET A 186 1.43 -17.26 -23.54
N GLY A 187 2.24 -16.42 -24.19
CA GLY A 187 3.21 -16.87 -25.19
C GLY A 187 4.23 -17.86 -24.60
N CYS A 188 4.75 -17.57 -23.40
CA CYS A 188 5.63 -18.48 -22.67
C CYS A 188 4.94 -19.81 -22.34
N VAL A 189 3.67 -19.76 -21.90
CA VAL A 189 2.88 -20.97 -21.59
C VAL A 189 2.67 -21.82 -22.82
N TYR A 190 2.23 -21.22 -23.92
CA TYR A 190 2.01 -21.97 -25.18
C TYR A 190 3.32 -22.53 -25.74
N ALA A 191 4.41 -21.78 -25.66
CA ALA A 191 5.74 -22.29 -26.03
C ALA A 191 6.13 -23.50 -25.17
N CYS A 192 5.91 -23.43 -23.85
CA CYS A 192 6.10 -24.58 -22.96
C CYS A 192 5.20 -25.75 -23.33
N MET A 193 3.91 -25.50 -23.57
CA MET A 193 2.96 -26.54 -23.93
C MET A 193 3.38 -27.27 -25.22
N ILE A 194 3.79 -26.51 -26.26
CA ILE A 194 4.27 -27.07 -27.52
C ILE A 194 5.53 -27.88 -27.30
N ALA A 195 6.52 -27.36 -26.58
CA ALA A 195 7.78 -28.06 -26.32
C ALA A 195 7.56 -29.36 -25.52
N ILE A 196 6.74 -29.29 -24.46
CA ILE A 196 6.44 -30.47 -23.62
C ILE A 196 5.58 -31.48 -24.38
N SER A 197 4.63 -31.03 -25.24
CA SER A 197 3.85 -31.93 -26.07
C SER A 197 4.75 -32.67 -27.06
N TRP A 198 5.67 -31.95 -27.72
CA TRP A 198 6.55 -32.53 -28.72
C TRP A 198 7.54 -33.54 -28.10
N ILE A 199 8.31 -33.10 -27.13
CA ILE A 199 9.31 -33.94 -26.46
C ILE A 199 8.63 -35.08 -25.67
N GLY A 200 7.55 -34.75 -24.94
CA GLY A 200 6.82 -35.71 -24.13
C GLY A 200 6.12 -36.79 -24.97
N ALA A 201 5.57 -36.45 -26.13
CA ALA A 201 4.98 -37.44 -27.05
C ALA A 201 6.04 -38.43 -27.57
N GLN A 202 7.22 -37.94 -27.91
CA GLN A 202 8.34 -38.82 -28.32
C GLN A 202 8.75 -39.77 -27.18
N MET A 203 8.83 -39.26 -25.96
CA MET A 203 9.19 -40.07 -24.77
C MET A 203 8.10 -41.11 -24.46
N VAL A 204 6.81 -40.77 -24.57
CA VAL A 204 5.70 -41.70 -24.33
C VAL A 204 5.68 -42.81 -25.38
N VAL A 205 5.93 -42.46 -26.64
CA VAL A 205 6.04 -43.47 -27.73
C VAL A 205 7.24 -44.37 -27.51
N ALA A 206 8.40 -43.83 -27.12
CA ALA A 206 9.61 -44.59 -26.84
C ALA A 206 9.47 -45.51 -25.61
N SER A 207 8.74 -45.12 -24.57
CA SER A 207 8.48 -45.94 -23.40
C SER A 207 7.36 -46.95 -23.55
N GLY A 208 6.62 -46.93 -24.68
CA GLY A 208 5.42 -47.74 -24.86
C GLY A 208 4.31 -47.48 -23.84
N ASN A 209 4.31 -46.31 -23.22
CA ASN A 209 3.40 -45.89 -22.16
C ASN A 209 3.52 -46.70 -20.86
N ASP A 210 4.66 -47.34 -20.65
CA ASP A 210 4.95 -48.09 -19.42
C ASP A 210 5.78 -47.23 -18.44
N ALA A 211 5.29 -47.09 -17.20
CA ALA A 211 5.94 -46.32 -16.15
C ALA A 211 7.33 -46.88 -15.78
N MET A 212 7.59 -48.13 -16.08
CA MET A 212 8.86 -48.81 -15.80
C MET A 212 9.96 -48.38 -16.79
N PHE A 213 9.59 -48.02 -18.00
CA PHE A 213 10.50 -47.64 -19.08
C PHE A 213 10.56 -46.14 -19.40
N GLY A 214 9.70 -45.35 -18.77
CA GLY A 214 9.77 -43.90 -18.94
C GLY A 214 8.46 -43.15 -18.71
N LEU A 215 8.22 -42.09 -19.49
CA LEU A 215 7.10 -41.22 -19.34
C LEU A 215 5.79 -41.88 -19.82
N THR A 216 4.75 -41.73 -19.00
CA THR A 216 3.38 -42.18 -19.35
C THR A 216 2.53 -41.00 -19.80
N THR A 217 1.39 -41.28 -20.47
CA THR A 217 0.37 -40.26 -20.80
C THR A 217 -0.17 -39.53 -19.58
N GLY A 218 -0.31 -40.22 -18.43
CA GLY A 218 -0.68 -39.61 -17.16
C GLY A 218 0.37 -38.64 -16.64
N GLY A 219 1.66 -39.00 -16.76
CA GLY A 219 2.77 -38.11 -16.42
C GLY A 219 2.78 -36.86 -17.31
N LEU A 220 2.60 -37.02 -18.60
CA LEU A 220 2.50 -35.90 -19.54
C LEU A 220 1.33 -34.96 -19.22
N SER A 221 0.16 -35.52 -18.88
CA SER A 221 -1.01 -34.73 -18.46
C SER A 221 -0.74 -33.94 -17.16
N SER A 222 0.01 -34.53 -16.23
CA SER A 222 0.42 -33.85 -14.99
C SER A 222 1.38 -32.67 -15.29
N MET A 223 2.26 -32.80 -16.27
CA MET A 223 3.13 -31.71 -16.72
C MET A 223 2.33 -30.50 -17.18
N PHE A 224 1.27 -30.68 -17.98
CA PHE A 224 0.40 -29.55 -18.36
C PHE A 224 -0.26 -28.86 -17.16
N THR A 225 -0.63 -29.61 -16.14
CA THR A 225 -1.16 -29.05 -14.89
C THR A 225 -0.14 -28.17 -14.20
N TYR A 226 1.14 -28.59 -14.15
CA TYR A 226 2.21 -27.80 -13.54
C TYR A 226 2.54 -26.53 -14.30
N ILE A 227 2.39 -26.48 -15.64
CA ILE A 227 2.48 -25.22 -16.39
C ILE A 227 1.47 -24.21 -15.85
N GLY A 228 0.20 -24.63 -15.74
CA GLY A 228 -0.87 -23.77 -15.18
C GLY A 228 -0.58 -23.30 -13.76
N GLN A 229 -0.04 -24.16 -12.90
CA GLN A 229 0.36 -23.82 -11.54
C GLN A 229 1.50 -22.80 -11.49
N ILE A 230 2.53 -22.97 -12.31
CA ILE A 230 3.67 -22.05 -12.40
C ILE A 230 3.17 -20.68 -12.86
N LEU A 231 2.36 -20.63 -13.94
CA LEU A 231 1.81 -19.38 -14.45
C LEU A 231 0.95 -18.65 -13.42
N SER A 232 0.01 -19.35 -12.79
CA SER A 232 -0.86 -18.76 -11.78
C SER A 232 -0.08 -18.23 -10.57
N SER A 233 1.00 -18.92 -10.17
CA SER A 233 1.89 -18.45 -9.11
C SER A 233 2.60 -17.16 -9.50
N PHE A 234 3.07 -17.02 -10.74
CA PHE A 234 3.66 -15.80 -11.25
C PHE A 234 2.68 -14.63 -11.35
N MET A 235 1.46 -14.87 -11.84
CA MET A 235 0.42 -13.85 -11.90
C MET A 235 0.06 -13.33 -10.50
N MET A 236 -0.08 -14.24 -9.53
CA MET A 236 -0.33 -13.85 -8.14
C MET A 236 0.85 -13.09 -7.51
N LEU A 237 2.09 -13.51 -7.78
CA LEU A 237 3.28 -12.80 -7.30
C LEU A 237 3.37 -11.39 -7.86
N SER A 238 3.05 -11.20 -9.14
CA SER A 238 2.95 -9.88 -9.78
C SER A 238 1.92 -8.98 -9.08
N MET A 239 0.74 -9.53 -8.75
CA MET A 239 -0.32 -8.81 -8.04
C MET A 239 0.12 -8.38 -6.63
N VAL A 240 0.80 -9.27 -5.89
CA VAL A 240 1.37 -8.94 -4.56
C VAL A 240 2.36 -7.80 -4.67
N PHE A 241 3.24 -7.82 -5.67
CA PHE A 241 4.22 -6.76 -5.90
C PHE A 241 3.56 -5.40 -6.17
N VAL A 242 2.52 -5.37 -7.01
CA VAL A 242 1.74 -4.14 -7.27
C VAL A 242 1.10 -3.62 -5.98
N MET A 243 0.46 -4.49 -5.20
CA MET A 243 -0.16 -4.11 -3.93
C MET A 243 0.85 -3.57 -2.90
N MET A 244 2.01 -4.22 -2.75
CA MET A 244 3.09 -3.72 -1.90
C MET A 244 3.53 -2.31 -2.31
N THR A 245 3.61 -2.09 -3.60
CA THR A 245 4.00 -0.80 -4.16
C THR A 245 2.97 0.29 -3.87
N MET A 246 1.69 0.00 -4.07
CA MET A 246 0.59 0.93 -3.76
C MET A 246 0.48 1.25 -2.26
N SER A 247 0.87 0.32 -1.40
CA SER A 247 0.82 0.51 0.05
C SER A 247 2.00 1.31 0.63
N ARG A 248 3.03 1.63 -0.16
CA ARG A 248 4.19 2.43 0.31
C ARG A 248 3.78 3.81 0.82
N THR A 249 2.87 4.49 0.14
CA THR A 249 2.40 5.82 0.55
C THR A 249 1.59 5.78 1.84
N PRO A 250 0.54 4.94 1.99
CA PRO A 250 -0.13 4.73 3.27
C PRO A 250 0.83 4.35 4.40
N LEU A 251 1.77 3.43 4.14
CA LEU A 251 2.75 2.98 5.13
C LEU A 251 3.63 4.14 5.63
N ARG A 252 4.15 4.96 4.71
CA ARG A 252 4.95 6.14 5.05
C ARG A 252 4.13 7.13 5.88
N ARG A 253 2.90 7.45 5.46
CA ARG A 253 2.03 8.42 6.16
C ARG A 253 1.65 7.95 7.57
N CYS A 254 1.34 6.67 7.75
CA CYS A 254 1.10 6.10 9.08
C CYS A 254 2.39 6.08 9.92
N GLY A 255 3.53 5.76 9.31
CA GLY A 255 4.84 5.78 9.97
C GLY A 255 5.26 7.17 10.41
N GLU A 256 5.05 8.21 9.58
CA GLU A 256 5.30 9.61 9.95
C GLU A 256 4.50 10.02 11.19
N LEU A 257 3.22 9.61 11.26
CA LEU A 257 2.37 9.94 12.41
C LEU A 257 2.78 9.20 13.68
N LEU A 258 3.20 7.94 13.57
CA LEU A 258 3.71 7.17 14.71
C LEU A 258 5.08 7.64 15.21
N ALA A 259 5.93 8.11 14.30
CA ALA A 259 7.26 8.61 14.61
C ALA A 259 7.26 10.05 15.15
N GLU A 260 6.15 10.79 14.98
CA GLU A 260 6.05 12.16 15.47
C GLU A 260 6.06 12.20 16.99
N GLU A 261 6.91 13.04 17.56
CA GLU A 261 7.02 13.24 19.00
C GLU A 261 6.29 14.52 19.41
N PRO A 262 5.54 14.50 20.52
CA PRO A 262 4.97 15.71 21.07
C PRO A 262 6.07 16.65 21.56
N ASP A 263 5.99 17.91 21.19
CA ASP A 263 6.94 18.95 21.62
C ASP A 263 6.69 19.43 23.06
N ILE A 264 5.51 19.14 23.60
CA ILE A 264 5.17 19.41 25.01
C ILE A 264 5.12 18.06 25.74
N VAL A 265 6.10 17.83 26.59
CA VAL A 265 6.20 16.61 27.41
C VAL A 265 6.30 17.00 28.89
N SER A 266 5.77 16.16 29.78
CA SER A 266 5.95 16.33 31.19
C SER A 266 7.43 16.17 31.60
N PRO A 267 7.95 16.95 32.54
CA PRO A 267 9.29 16.77 33.05
C PRO A 267 9.46 15.39 33.72
N GLU A 268 10.71 14.94 33.92
CA GLU A 268 11.00 13.64 34.56
C GLU A 268 10.39 13.49 35.98
N LYS A 269 10.25 14.60 36.68
CA LYS A 269 9.62 14.62 38.01
C LYS A 269 8.51 15.68 38.03
N PRO A 270 7.32 15.36 37.50
CA PRO A 270 6.21 16.30 37.48
C PRO A 270 5.66 16.51 38.90
N VAL A 271 5.26 17.73 39.21
CA VAL A 271 4.50 18.04 40.44
C VAL A 271 3.07 17.54 40.22
N THR A 272 2.62 16.61 41.06
CA THR A 272 1.29 15.98 40.97
C THR A 272 0.27 16.56 41.97
N GLU A 273 0.74 17.33 42.94
CA GLU A 273 -0.10 17.97 43.95
C GLU A 273 0.00 19.49 43.83
N VAL A 274 -1.14 20.16 43.79
CA VAL A 274 -1.24 21.61 43.78
C VAL A 274 -1.47 22.08 45.21
N ALA A 275 -0.53 22.84 45.79
CA ALA A 275 -0.57 23.25 47.18
C ALA A 275 -1.70 24.26 47.47
N ASP A 276 -1.85 25.25 46.58
CA ASP A 276 -2.95 26.23 46.59
C ASP A 276 -3.42 26.51 45.16
N GLY A 277 -4.28 27.38 44.87
CA GLY A 277 -4.75 27.70 43.53
C GLY A 277 -4.08 28.95 42.94
N SER A 278 -2.92 29.39 43.48
CA SER A 278 -2.21 30.54 42.93
C SER A 278 -1.46 30.20 41.64
N ILE A 279 -1.32 31.18 40.75
CA ILE A 279 -0.62 31.03 39.45
C ILE A 279 0.35 32.21 39.30
N ASP A 280 1.62 31.88 39.11
CA ASP A 280 2.68 32.84 38.86
C ASP A 280 3.22 32.71 37.46
N PHE A 281 3.16 33.78 36.68
CA PHE A 281 3.86 33.93 35.42
C PHE A 281 5.13 34.72 35.67
N GLU A 282 6.29 34.11 35.49
CA GLU A 282 7.60 34.73 35.65
C GLU A 282 8.31 34.80 34.32
N ASN A 283 8.37 35.99 33.73
CA ASN A 283 9.05 36.26 32.44
C ASN A 283 8.63 35.31 31.32
N VAL A 284 7.33 34.96 31.25
CA VAL A 284 6.81 33.96 30.34
C VAL A 284 6.75 34.54 28.91
N SER A 285 7.43 33.85 27.98
CA SER A 285 7.32 34.12 26.55
C SER A 285 6.86 32.87 25.80
N PHE A 286 5.91 33.01 24.91
CA PHE A 286 5.32 31.87 24.20
C PHE A 286 5.22 32.12 22.70
N ARG A 287 5.42 31.03 21.90
CA ARG A 287 5.17 30.98 20.45
C ARG A 287 4.38 29.70 20.15
N TYR A 288 3.39 29.78 19.26
CA TYR A 288 2.63 28.61 18.81
C TYR A 288 3.45 27.66 17.91
N SER A 289 4.47 28.17 17.23
CA SER A 289 5.37 27.38 16.39
C SER A 289 6.78 27.96 16.49
N ALA A 290 7.80 27.10 16.45
CA ALA A 290 9.20 27.51 16.41
C ALA A 290 9.52 28.39 15.17
N ALA A 291 8.78 28.22 14.08
CA ALA A 291 8.89 29.01 12.84
C ALA A 291 8.14 30.36 12.89
N ALA A 292 7.32 30.63 13.91
CA ALA A 292 6.57 31.85 14.01
C ALA A 292 7.49 33.07 14.19
N GLN A 293 7.34 34.09 13.33
CA GLN A 293 8.14 35.31 13.37
C GLN A 293 7.88 36.17 14.63
N HIS A 294 6.63 36.09 15.16
CA HIS A 294 6.23 36.85 16.32
C HIS A 294 5.92 35.94 17.50
N ARG A 295 6.27 36.39 18.70
CA ARG A 295 5.86 35.74 19.96
C ARG A 295 4.42 36.10 20.26
N ALA A 296 3.60 35.12 20.62
CA ALA A 296 2.22 35.33 21.08
C ALA A 296 2.17 36.01 22.46
N LEU A 297 3.10 35.60 23.34
CA LEU A 297 3.32 36.26 24.64
C LEU A 297 4.80 36.64 24.74
N LYS A 298 5.10 37.80 25.32
CA LYS A 298 6.46 38.31 25.48
C LYS A 298 6.64 38.85 26.92
N GLU A 299 7.55 38.22 27.69
CA GLU A 299 8.00 38.66 28.99
C GLU A 299 6.83 38.97 29.96
N VAL A 300 5.83 38.10 29.99
CA VAL A 300 4.64 38.27 30.84
C VAL A 300 4.97 37.93 32.25
N ASN A 301 4.70 38.90 33.20
CA ASN A 301 4.85 38.74 34.63
C ASN A 301 3.52 39.05 35.28
N ILE A 302 2.83 38.05 35.83
CA ILE A 302 1.52 38.17 36.47
C ILE A 302 1.47 37.24 37.67
N HIS A 303 1.02 37.76 38.83
CA HIS A 303 0.68 36.95 40.00
C HIS A 303 -0.84 36.92 40.16
N ILE A 304 -1.41 35.71 40.19
CA ILE A 304 -2.83 35.47 40.41
C ILE A 304 -2.97 34.74 41.75
N PRO A 305 -3.51 35.38 42.78
CA PRO A 305 -3.70 34.73 44.07
C PRO A 305 -4.81 33.70 44.04
N SER A 306 -4.72 32.68 44.91
CA SER A 306 -5.72 31.61 45.03
C SER A 306 -7.13 32.17 45.22
N GLY A 307 -8.10 31.64 44.48
CA GLY A 307 -9.50 32.07 44.55
C GLY A 307 -9.82 33.38 43.84
N ALA A 308 -8.85 34.06 43.21
CA ALA A 308 -9.09 35.28 42.42
C ALA A 308 -9.77 35.00 41.09
N THR A 309 -10.63 35.93 40.65
CA THR A 309 -11.21 35.95 39.33
C THR A 309 -10.46 36.95 38.46
N VAL A 310 -9.87 36.47 37.38
CA VAL A 310 -9.09 37.29 36.43
C VAL A 310 -9.78 37.35 35.09
N GLY A 311 -10.02 38.56 34.57
CA GLY A 311 -10.56 38.80 33.22
C GLY A 311 -9.44 39.14 32.22
N ILE A 312 -9.35 38.36 31.11
CA ILE A 312 -8.42 38.60 30.02
C ILE A 312 -9.20 39.26 28.88
N ILE A 313 -8.90 40.54 28.59
CA ILE A 313 -9.59 41.33 27.57
C ILE A 313 -8.62 41.66 26.43
N GLY A 314 -9.09 41.58 25.19
CA GLY A 314 -8.29 41.90 24.02
C GLY A 314 -9.10 41.76 22.70
N SER A 315 -8.60 42.35 21.63
CA SER A 315 -9.19 42.24 20.31
C SER A 315 -9.04 40.83 19.70
N THR A 316 -9.77 40.51 18.65
CA THR A 316 -9.59 39.27 17.89
C THR A 316 -8.17 39.23 17.35
N GLY A 317 -7.45 38.14 17.58
CA GLY A 317 -6.05 37.96 17.15
C GLY A 317 -5.00 38.51 18.13
N SER A 318 -5.36 38.99 19.33
CA SER A 318 -4.41 39.48 20.36
C SER A 318 -3.76 38.38 21.20
N SER A 319 -3.84 37.14 20.81
CA SER A 319 -3.22 35.97 21.50
C SER A 319 -3.70 35.77 22.96
N LYS A 320 -4.95 36.11 23.25
CA LYS A 320 -5.56 35.87 24.55
C LYS A 320 -6.01 34.44 24.77
#